data_6ebf8637d7575fa40138ad1002122b59
#
_entry.id   6ebf8637d7575fa40138ad1002122b59
#
_cell.length_a   1.000
_cell.length_b   1.000
_cell.length_c   1.000
_cell.angle_alpha   90.00
_cell.angle_beta   90.00
_cell.angle_gamma   90.00
#
_symmetry.space_group_name_H-M   'P 1'
#
loop_
_entity.id
_entity.type
_entity.pdbx_description
1 polymer ?
#
loop_
_entity_poly.entity_id
_entity_poly.type
_entity_poly.pdbx_seq_one_letter_code
_entity_poly.pdbx_strand_id
1 'polypeptide(L)'
;AQRVSDQKVAYTVTFVGSEITMKAEIEVQEITSRSQGTEGAKRPTLTFRITEMSGAHTVEIPGHGLVSVNADQGGAYACGITGVSRGAANGDSYAGVDDTFASITASTPIDYYEQPSAYLMVNTNKVAVGMETNATYDQPHGYENNWNSRWKRQVIEQNGIKTLIAQNGQWTYRSEAATDAIGDEERPYTTLVFTGDANSSGGVDWQDAAVAYADITPEITGAADNHKWVVTHIPFDFGSATTHPFLQIADDVKRVSLATDGLGQRVMVKGYASEGHDSGHMDYGGNINTRAGGEADFGTLFASTKDVNAIYGVHVNTTEAYPEANSFRSLPFTGGRGWNWLNQSYYVNQRDDLGNGGAVNRFQELRNQFPLSKYPNFRWIYIDVYYGSGWQADRLGNELNKMGWEVGSEWADRFERHSLWSHWSNDEHYGGATNKGLNS
;
A
#
# COMPACT_ATOMS: atom_id res chain seq x y z
N ALA A 1 -10.04 -32.94 -3.09
CA ALA A 1 -9.28 -32.61 -1.90
C ALA A 1 -8.36 -33.77 -1.53
N GLN A 2 -7.17 -33.47 -1.11
CA GLN A 2 -6.18 -34.43 -0.65
C GLN A 2 -5.63 -33.97 0.70
N ARG A 3 -5.66 -34.83 1.72
CA ARG A 3 -4.94 -34.59 2.98
C ARG A 3 -3.46 -34.76 2.73
N VAL A 4 -2.68 -33.71 2.95
CA VAL A 4 -1.22 -33.69 2.79
C VAL A 4 -0.54 -34.04 4.12
N SER A 5 -1.08 -33.52 5.22
CA SER A 5 -0.64 -33.81 6.59
C SER A 5 -1.82 -33.62 7.57
N ASP A 6 -1.57 -33.77 8.86
CA ASP A 6 -2.56 -33.46 9.90
C ASP A 6 -2.95 -31.99 9.96
N GLN A 7 -2.10 -31.11 9.39
CA GLN A 7 -2.24 -29.67 9.44
C GLN A 7 -2.50 -29.04 8.06
N LYS A 8 -2.50 -29.86 6.97
CA LYS A 8 -2.62 -29.34 5.60
C LYS A 8 -3.53 -30.19 4.71
N VAL A 9 -4.41 -29.52 4.01
CA VAL A 9 -5.25 -30.09 2.94
C VAL A 9 -4.99 -29.33 1.65
N ALA A 10 -4.77 -30.04 0.55
CA ALA A 10 -4.65 -29.49 -0.79
C ALA A 10 -5.90 -29.76 -1.62
N TYR A 11 -6.25 -28.82 -2.45
CA TYR A 11 -7.37 -28.88 -3.38
C TYR A 11 -6.89 -28.68 -4.81
N THR A 12 -7.45 -29.45 -5.73
CA THR A 12 -7.39 -29.16 -7.16
C THR A 12 -8.81 -28.96 -7.64
N VAL A 13 -9.09 -27.83 -8.23
CA VAL A 13 -10.41 -27.45 -8.76
C VAL A 13 -10.23 -27.15 -10.25
N THR A 14 -10.99 -27.87 -11.08
CA THR A 14 -11.05 -27.60 -12.53
C THR A 14 -12.40 -27.01 -12.85
N PHE A 15 -12.40 -25.84 -13.44
CA PHE A 15 -13.60 -25.13 -13.87
C PHE A 15 -13.94 -25.60 -15.30
N VAL A 16 -14.94 -26.46 -15.39
CA VAL A 16 -15.41 -27.01 -16.68
C VAL A 16 -15.98 -25.88 -17.53
N GLY A 17 -15.49 -25.76 -18.74
CA GLY A 17 -15.92 -24.75 -19.71
C GLY A 17 -15.00 -23.54 -19.82
N SER A 18 -14.18 -23.23 -18.81
CA SER A 18 -13.14 -22.20 -18.89
C SER A 18 -11.73 -22.80 -19.03
N GLU A 19 -11.60 -24.11 -18.87
CA GLU A 19 -10.32 -24.84 -18.87
C GLU A 19 -9.33 -24.37 -17.81
N ILE A 20 -9.80 -23.64 -16.80
CA ILE A 20 -8.97 -23.17 -15.70
C ILE A 20 -8.84 -24.26 -14.66
N THR A 21 -7.62 -24.56 -14.25
CA THR A 21 -7.34 -25.41 -13.08
C THR A 21 -6.63 -24.61 -12.02
N MET A 22 -7.18 -24.64 -10.81
CA MET A 22 -6.66 -23.98 -9.62
C MET A 22 -6.22 -25.01 -8.60
N LYS A 23 -5.01 -24.87 -8.05
CA LYS A 23 -4.58 -25.59 -6.86
C LYS A 23 -4.56 -24.63 -5.68
N ALA A 24 -5.14 -25.07 -4.58
CA ALA A 24 -5.19 -24.30 -3.33
C ALA A 24 -4.83 -25.18 -2.15
N GLU A 25 -4.33 -24.57 -1.10
CA GLU A 25 -3.99 -25.21 0.16
C GLU A 25 -4.68 -24.49 1.31
N ILE A 26 -5.13 -25.26 2.29
CA ILE A 26 -5.54 -24.77 3.60
C ILE A 26 -4.60 -25.42 4.62
N GLU A 27 -3.93 -24.58 5.40
CA GLU A 27 -2.89 -25.01 6.33
C GLU A 27 -3.07 -24.35 7.71
N VAL A 28 -2.99 -25.18 8.76
CA VAL A 28 -2.90 -24.73 10.15
C VAL A 28 -1.45 -24.80 10.59
N GLN A 29 -0.95 -23.70 11.14
CA GLN A 29 0.42 -23.61 11.66
C GLN A 29 0.42 -22.95 13.02
N GLU A 30 1.46 -23.16 13.79
CA GLU A 30 1.75 -22.40 14.99
C GLU A 30 2.93 -21.47 14.70
N ILE A 31 2.72 -20.17 14.86
CA ILE A 31 3.77 -19.16 14.75
C ILE A 31 4.25 -18.73 16.14
N THR A 32 5.47 -18.17 16.19
CA THR A 32 6.01 -17.56 17.41
C THR A 32 5.87 -16.05 17.28
N SER A 33 5.22 -15.44 18.25
CA SER A 33 5.02 -13.99 18.28
C SER A 33 6.35 -13.24 18.34
N ARG A 34 6.43 -12.19 17.53
CA ARG A 34 7.48 -11.16 17.53
C ARG A 34 6.97 -9.81 17.98
N SER A 35 5.67 -9.69 18.25
CA SER A 35 5.04 -8.45 18.65
C SER A 35 5.45 -8.04 20.05
N GLN A 36 5.74 -6.76 20.23
CA GLN A 36 6.21 -6.19 21.49
C GLN A 36 5.25 -6.53 22.65
N GLY A 37 5.82 -7.03 23.73
CA GLY A 37 5.08 -7.41 24.94
C GLY A 37 4.46 -8.81 24.89
N THR A 38 4.58 -9.52 23.76
CA THR A 38 4.11 -10.91 23.62
C THR A 38 5.12 -11.82 22.94
N GLU A 39 6.38 -11.37 22.88
CA GLU A 39 7.47 -12.11 22.24
C GLU A 39 7.59 -13.53 22.77
N GLY A 40 7.68 -14.47 21.84
CA GLY A 40 7.79 -15.90 22.18
C GLY A 40 6.45 -16.61 22.42
N ALA A 41 5.33 -15.90 22.53
CA ALA A 41 4.02 -16.53 22.62
C ALA A 41 3.70 -17.33 21.36
N LYS A 42 3.03 -18.48 21.55
CA LYS A 42 2.60 -19.33 20.44
C LYS A 42 1.19 -18.99 20.01
N ARG A 43 1.00 -18.81 18.69
CA ARG A 43 -0.30 -18.48 18.12
C ARG A 43 -0.66 -19.39 16.95
N PRO A 44 -1.84 -20.02 16.97
CA PRO A 44 -2.30 -20.78 15.82
C PRO A 44 -2.69 -19.84 14.69
N THR A 45 -2.37 -20.24 13.47
CA THR A 45 -2.80 -19.57 12.24
C THR A 45 -3.52 -20.55 11.33
N LEU A 46 -4.42 -20.01 10.50
CA LEU A 46 -5.09 -20.71 9.42
C LEU A 46 -4.84 -19.93 8.13
N THR A 47 -4.15 -20.54 7.18
CA THR A 47 -3.84 -19.92 5.91
C THR A 47 -4.57 -20.64 4.77
N PHE A 48 -5.32 -19.91 3.99
CA PHE A 48 -5.76 -20.26 2.65
C PHE A 48 -4.82 -19.64 1.64
N ARG A 49 -4.37 -20.43 0.66
CA ARG A 49 -3.47 -19.94 -0.40
C ARG A 49 -3.74 -20.66 -1.71
N ILE A 50 -3.79 -19.90 -2.81
CA ILE A 50 -3.71 -20.45 -4.15
C ILE A 50 -2.24 -20.69 -4.48
N THR A 51 -1.87 -21.93 -4.81
CA THR A 51 -0.48 -22.32 -5.08
C THR A 51 -0.15 -22.40 -6.56
N GLU A 52 -1.17 -22.62 -7.39
CA GLU A 52 -1.02 -22.69 -8.84
C GLU A 52 -2.36 -22.34 -9.52
N MET A 53 -2.30 -21.68 -10.64
CA MET A 53 -3.43 -21.47 -11.52
C MET A 53 -2.96 -21.61 -12.98
N SER A 54 -3.61 -22.52 -13.71
CA SER A 54 -3.27 -22.80 -15.12
C SER A 54 -4.50 -22.62 -16.00
N GLY A 55 -4.28 -22.30 -17.28
CA GLY A 55 -5.35 -22.01 -18.24
C GLY A 55 -5.97 -20.61 -18.12
N ALA A 56 -5.54 -19.83 -17.13
CA ALA A 56 -6.07 -18.50 -16.89
C ALA A 56 -5.15 -17.41 -17.47
N HIS A 57 -5.73 -16.42 -18.15
CA HIS A 57 -5.04 -15.20 -18.52
C HIS A 57 -5.25 -14.12 -17.45
N THR A 58 -6.49 -13.75 -17.21
CA THR A 58 -6.89 -12.84 -16.14
C THR A 58 -8.14 -13.39 -15.49
N VAL A 59 -8.17 -13.44 -14.17
CA VAL A 59 -9.29 -13.98 -13.38
C VAL A 59 -9.61 -13.05 -12.24
N GLU A 60 -10.90 -12.81 -12.04
CA GLU A 60 -11.40 -12.19 -10.83
C GLU A 60 -11.88 -13.29 -9.88
N ILE A 61 -11.36 -13.30 -8.68
CA ILE A 61 -11.70 -14.28 -7.65
C ILE A 61 -12.49 -13.55 -6.56
N PRO A 62 -13.78 -13.85 -6.41
CA PRO A 62 -14.60 -13.16 -5.41
C PRO A 62 -14.15 -13.49 -3.99
N GLY A 63 -14.39 -12.54 -3.08
CA GLY A 63 -14.16 -12.75 -1.66
C GLY A 63 -15.13 -13.76 -1.04
N HIS A 64 -14.72 -14.33 0.07
CA HIS A 64 -15.49 -15.32 0.81
C HIS A 64 -15.59 -14.96 2.29
N GLY A 65 -16.72 -15.27 2.92
CA GLY A 65 -16.87 -15.22 4.36
C GLY A 65 -15.91 -16.23 5.04
N LEU A 66 -15.04 -15.73 5.90
CA LEU A 66 -14.00 -16.54 6.54
C LEU A 66 -14.26 -16.72 8.03
N VAL A 67 -14.73 -15.67 8.68
CA VAL A 67 -14.99 -15.65 10.12
C VAL A 67 -16.33 -14.99 10.37
N SER A 68 -17.07 -15.53 11.35
CA SER A 68 -18.26 -14.88 11.87
C SER A 68 -18.22 -14.82 13.39
N VAL A 69 -18.70 -13.70 13.93
CA VAL A 69 -18.90 -13.51 15.37
C VAL A 69 -20.30 -12.99 15.61
N ASN A 70 -20.93 -13.41 16.69
CA ASN A 70 -22.32 -13.08 16.95
C ASN A 70 -22.54 -12.49 18.36
N ALA A 71 -23.74 -11.98 18.58
CA ALA A 71 -24.13 -11.34 19.84
C ALA A 71 -24.00 -12.28 21.04
N ASP A 72 -24.38 -13.55 20.92
CA ASP A 72 -24.36 -14.51 22.00
C ASP A 72 -22.95 -14.92 22.44
N GLN A 73 -21.98 -14.73 21.56
CA GLN A 73 -20.57 -14.99 21.84
C GLN A 73 -19.81 -13.76 22.41
N GLY A 74 -20.50 -12.64 22.62
CA GLY A 74 -19.88 -11.38 22.93
C GLY A 74 -19.06 -10.85 21.74
N GLY A 75 -19.60 -11.04 20.53
CA GLY A 75 -18.93 -10.64 19.28
C GLY A 75 -18.72 -9.15 19.21
N ALA A 76 -17.54 -8.76 18.75
CA ALA A 76 -17.17 -7.37 18.50
C ALA A 76 -16.20 -7.30 17.30
N TYR A 77 -15.99 -6.09 16.80
CA TYR A 77 -15.06 -5.85 15.70
C TYR A 77 -14.42 -4.48 15.81
N ALA A 78 -13.23 -4.37 15.18
CA ALA A 78 -12.58 -3.12 14.86
C ALA A 78 -12.29 -3.11 13.36
N CYS A 79 -12.58 -2.01 12.68
CA CYS A 79 -12.29 -1.85 11.26
C CYS A 79 -12.04 -0.39 10.91
N GLY A 80 -11.35 -0.17 9.81
CA GLY A 80 -11.09 1.16 9.29
C GLY A 80 -10.60 1.12 7.84
N ILE A 81 -10.40 2.29 7.25
CA ILE A 81 -9.99 2.37 5.85
C ILE A 81 -8.49 2.18 5.70
N THR A 82 -7.67 2.83 6.47
CA THR A 82 -6.21 2.70 6.39
C THR A 82 -5.53 2.79 7.74
N GLY A 83 -6.27 2.61 8.82
CA GLY A 83 -5.78 2.95 10.15
C GLY A 83 -5.60 4.46 10.37
N VAL A 84 -6.04 5.26 9.39
CA VAL A 84 -5.98 6.73 9.44
C VAL A 84 -7.38 7.27 9.25
N SER A 85 -7.93 7.94 10.26
CA SER A 85 -9.22 8.60 10.09
C SER A 85 -9.06 9.84 9.19
N ARG A 86 -10.02 10.07 8.31
CA ARG A 86 -10.04 11.20 7.40
C ARG A 86 -11.10 12.19 7.88
N GLY A 87 -10.64 13.23 8.53
CA GLY A 87 -11.52 14.28 9.00
C GLY A 87 -12.17 15.08 7.86
N ALA A 88 -13.24 15.79 8.19
CA ALA A 88 -13.97 16.68 7.29
C ALA A 88 -13.20 17.98 6.93
N ALA A 89 -11.89 18.01 7.11
CA ALA A 89 -11.10 19.17 6.71
C ALA A 89 -11.33 19.43 5.21
N ASN A 90 -11.63 20.64 4.86
CA ASN A 90 -11.85 21.09 3.48
C ASN A 90 -13.14 20.65 2.79
N GLY A 91 -14.17 20.24 3.53
CA GLY A 91 -15.42 19.79 2.92
C GLY A 91 -15.25 18.52 2.09
N ASP A 92 -14.26 17.71 2.44
CA ASP A 92 -13.99 16.43 1.81
C ASP A 92 -15.21 15.52 1.96
N SER A 93 -15.60 14.84 0.88
CA SER A 93 -16.68 13.86 0.85
C SER A 93 -16.42 12.62 1.73
N TYR A 94 -15.24 12.52 2.30
CA TYR A 94 -14.81 11.44 3.19
C TYR A 94 -14.98 11.78 4.69
N ALA A 95 -15.66 12.87 4.98
CA ALA A 95 -16.02 13.23 6.33
C ALA A 95 -16.75 12.08 7.04
N GLY A 96 -16.27 11.72 8.22
CA GLY A 96 -16.90 10.68 9.02
C GLY A 96 -16.53 9.25 8.65
N VAL A 97 -15.52 9.04 7.81
CA VAL A 97 -14.94 7.72 7.58
C VAL A 97 -13.83 7.49 8.60
N ASP A 98 -14.23 7.21 9.81
CA ASP A 98 -13.35 6.95 10.95
C ASP A 98 -13.25 5.45 11.23
N ASP A 99 -12.25 5.06 12.02
CA ASP A 99 -12.16 3.72 12.58
C ASP A 99 -13.40 3.42 13.41
N THR A 100 -13.91 2.22 13.25
CA THR A 100 -15.11 1.76 13.94
C THR A 100 -14.76 0.67 14.93
N PHE A 101 -15.19 0.84 16.17
CA PHE A 101 -15.08 -0.15 17.24
C PHE A 101 -16.49 -0.41 17.77
N ALA A 102 -17.01 -1.61 17.55
CA ALA A 102 -18.39 -1.90 17.90
C ALA A 102 -18.60 -3.33 18.39
N SER A 103 -19.45 -3.46 19.38
CA SER A 103 -19.95 -4.76 19.84
C SER A 103 -21.20 -5.16 19.06
N ILE A 104 -21.33 -6.45 18.78
CA ILE A 104 -22.53 -7.03 18.19
C ILE A 104 -23.48 -7.41 19.30
N THR A 105 -24.65 -6.80 19.29
CA THR A 105 -25.71 -7.00 20.27
C THR A 105 -27.03 -7.37 19.59
N ALA A 106 -28.02 -7.80 20.34
CA ALA A 106 -29.35 -8.07 19.79
C ALA A 106 -29.99 -6.86 19.09
N SER A 107 -29.58 -5.64 19.45
CA SER A 107 -30.09 -4.39 18.88
C SER A 107 -29.23 -3.87 17.71
N THR A 108 -28.11 -4.52 17.38
CA THR A 108 -27.26 -4.10 16.26
C THR A 108 -28.07 -4.13 14.96
N PRO A 109 -28.10 -3.02 14.20
CA PRO A 109 -28.77 -3.00 12.90
C PRO A 109 -28.15 -4.00 11.94
N ILE A 110 -28.95 -4.55 11.04
CA ILE A 110 -28.45 -5.33 9.91
C ILE A 110 -27.97 -4.38 8.81
N ASP A 111 -26.89 -4.78 8.14
CA ASP A 111 -26.39 -4.06 6.99
C ASP A 111 -27.09 -4.53 5.72
N TYR A 112 -27.61 -3.59 4.91
CA TYR A 112 -28.17 -3.91 3.61
C TYR A 112 -27.12 -4.33 2.60
N TYR A 113 -25.91 -3.77 2.73
CA TYR A 113 -24.78 -4.00 1.85
C TYR A 113 -23.53 -4.31 2.66
N GLU A 114 -22.60 -4.99 2.05
CA GLU A 114 -21.26 -5.18 2.59
C GLU A 114 -20.56 -3.84 2.78
N GLN A 115 -19.88 -3.68 3.90
CA GLN A 115 -19.13 -2.49 4.25
C GLN A 115 -17.64 -2.73 4.02
N PRO A 116 -16.97 -1.91 3.21
CA PRO A 116 -15.56 -2.07 2.91
C PRO A 116 -14.67 -1.67 4.10
N SER A 117 -13.51 -2.31 4.20
CA SER A 117 -12.50 -2.00 5.23
C SER A 117 -11.11 -2.34 4.72
N ALA A 118 -10.12 -1.51 5.03
CA ALA A 118 -8.72 -1.80 4.74
C ALA A 118 -8.14 -2.81 5.71
N TYR A 119 -8.56 -2.76 6.97
CA TYR A 119 -8.30 -3.79 7.98
C TYR A 119 -9.60 -4.18 8.70
N LEU A 120 -9.65 -5.38 9.21
CA LEU A 120 -10.77 -5.91 9.96
C LEU A 120 -10.26 -6.89 11.02
N MET A 121 -10.62 -6.64 12.27
CA MET A 121 -10.32 -7.47 13.41
C MET A 121 -11.63 -7.84 14.09
N VAL A 122 -11.75 -9.07 14.50
CA VAL A 122 -12.95 -9.55 15.18
C VAL A 122 -12.61 -10.29 16.46
N ASN A 123 -13.49 -10.23 17.42
CA ASN A 123 -13.33 -11.03 18.63
C ASN A 123 -14.67 -11.52 19.18
N THR A 124 -14.58 -12.57 19.95
CA THR A 124 -15.59 -12.99 20.92
C THR A 124 -15.06 -12.66 22.33
N ASN A 125 -15.82 -13.02 23.36
CA ASN A 125 -15.33 -12.91 24.75
C ASN A 125 -14.22 -13.93 25.11
N LYS A 126 -13.77 -14.78 24.17
CA LYS A 126 -12.77 -15.84 24.41
C LYS A 126 -11.63 -15.86 23.42
N VAL A 127 -11.86 -15.42 22.19
CA VAL A 127 -10.88 -15.50 21.09
C VAL A 127 -10.94 -14.23 20.26
N ALA A 128 -9.79 -13.68 19.97
CA ALA A 128 -9.60 -12.60 19.03
C ALA A 128 -8.93 -13.13 17.76
N VAL A 129 -9.25 -12.54 16.61
CA VAL A 129 -8.75 -12.95 15.29
C VAL A 129 -8.25 -11.72 14.53
N GLY A 130 -6.95 -11.73 14.25
CA GLY A 130 -6.32 -10.86 13.28
C GLY A 130 -6.33 -11.53 11.90
N MET A 131 -6.47 -10.72 10.84
CA MET A 131 -6.67 -11.25 9.49
C MET A 131 -5.82 -10.47 8.48
N GLU A 132 -5.05 -11.19 7.66
CA GLU A 132 -4.23 -10.62 6.60
C GLU A 132 -4.54 -11.26 5.24
N THR A 133 -4.56 -10.44 4.18
CA THR A 133 -4.82 -10.87 2.81
C THR A 133 -4.18 -9.92 1.81
N ASN A 134 -3.81 -10.43 0.64
CA ASN A 134 -3.44 -9.62 -0.51
C ASN A 134 -4.61 -9.36 -1.47
N ALA A 135 -5.85 -9.62 -1.05
CA ALA A 135 -7.03 -9.23 -1.79
C ALA A 135 -7.12 -7.71 -1.88
N THR A 136 -7.48 -7.19 -3.05
CA THR A 136 -7.70 -5.76 -3.27
C THR A 136 -8.92 -5.57 -4.15
N TYR A 137 -9.66 -4.50 -3.92
CA TYR A 137 -10.73 -4.13 -4.83
C TYR A 137 -10.15 -3.50 -6.09
N ASP A 138 -10.40 -4.13 -7.21
CA ASP A 138 -9.94 -3.64 -8.50
C ASP A 138 -10.96 -2.75 -9.20
N GLN A 139 -12.24 -2.96 -8.92
CA GLN A 139 -13.34 -2.21 -9.53
C GLN A 139 -14.02 -1.34 -8.47
N PRO A 140 -14.00 -0.03 -8.60
CA PRO A 140 -14.80 0.82 -7.74
C PRO A 140 -16.30 0.63 -8.01
N HIS A 141 -17.06 0.33 -6.96
CA HIS A 141 -18.52 0.36 -6.97
C HIS A 141 -19.00 1.63 -6.25
N GLY A 142 -19.02 2.76 -6.93
CA GLY A 142 -19.42 4.03 -6.34
C GLY A 142 -18.39 4.56 -5.34
N TYR A 143 -18.84 5.16 -4.26
CA TYR A 143 -17.95 5.79 -3.27
C TYR A 143 -17.15 4.80 -2.46
N GLU A 144 -17.75 3.67 -2.19
CA GLU A 144 -17.22 2.69 -1.22
C GLU A 144 -15.92 2.09 -1.69
N ASN A 145 -15.62 2.22 -2.96
CA ASN A 145 -14.51 1.52 -3.58
C ASN A 145 -13.39 2.41 -4.07
N ASN A 146 -13.42 3.66 -3.72
CA ASN A 146 -12.25 4.52 -3.86
C ASN A 146 -11.13 4.16 -2.88
N TRP A 147 -11.34 3.11 -2.08
CA TRP A 147 -10.47 2.68 -1.01
C TRP A 147 -9.89 1.32 -1.35
N ASN A 148 -8.67 1.06 -0.99
CA ASN A 148 -8.06 -0.27 -1.04
C ASN A 148 -8.73 -1.19 -0.01
N SER A 149 -9.96 -1.58 -0.28
CA SER A 149 -10.70 -2.43 0.63
C SER A 149 -10.24 -3.87 0.48
N ARG A 150 -9.41 -4.31 1.40
CA ARG A 150 -8.97 -5.72 1.49
C ARG A 150 -10.00 -6.60 2.17
N TRP A 151 -10.86 -5.98 2.98
CA TRP A 151 -11.87 -6.66 3.77
C TRP A 151 -13.25 -6.08 3.55
N LYS A 152 -14.26 -6.91 3.77
CA LYS A 152 -15.65 -6.53 3.87
C LYS A 152 -16.24 -7.08 5.15
N ARG A 153 -17.16 -6.35 5.72
CA ARG A 153 -18.00 -6.81 6.83
C ARG A 153 -19.48 -6.66 6.50
N GLN A 154 -20.30 -7.51 7.07
CA GLN A 154 -21.74 -7.38 7.00
C GLN A 154 -22.38 -7.94 8.26
N VAL A 155 -23.23 -7.17 8.89
CA VAL A 155 -24.09 -7.64 9.97
C VAL A 155 -25.39 -8.19 9.36
N ILE A 156 -25.65 -9.46 9.59
CA ILE A 156 -26.88 -10.12 9.19
C ILE A 156 -27.63 -10.65 10.42
N GLU A 157 -28.86 -11.10 10.21
CA GLU A 157 -29.57 -11.91 11.21
C GLU A 157 -29.60 -13.35 10.76
N GLN A 158 -29.05 -14.25 11.55
CA GLN A 158 -29.03 -15.68 11.30
C GLN A 158 -29.66 -16.43 12.49
N ASN A 159 -30.75 -17.14 12.26
CA ASN A 159 -31.50 -17.85 13.31
C ASN A 159 -31.92 -16.95 14.49
N GLY A 160 -32.28 -15.69 14.20
CA GLY A 160 -32.65 -14.69 15.22
C GLY A 160 -31.51 -14.06 15.97
N ILE A 161 -30.24 -14.37 15.62
CA ILE A 161 -29.04 -13.86 16.27
C ILE A 161 -28.33 -12.90 15.34
N LYS A 162 -27.97 -11.72 15.82
CA LYS A 162 -27.16 -10.76 15.08
C LYS A 162 -25.74 -11.30 14.94
N THR A 163 -25.30 -11.42 13.69
CA THR A 163 -24.02 -12.03 13.32
C THR A 163 -23.26 -11.11 12.36
N LEU A 164 -22.04 -10.79 12.69
CA LEU A 164 -21.12 -10.17 11.77
C LEU A 164 -20.41 -11.25 10.96
N ILE A 165 -20.40 -11.10 9.66
CA ILE A 165 -19.58 -11.89 8.73
C ILE A 165 -18.39 -11.03 8.31
N ALA A 166 -17.18 -11.52 8.51
CA ALA A 166 -15.94 -10.97 7.97
C ALA A 166 -15.52 -11.77 6.75
N GLN A 167 -15.28 -11.07 5.65
CA GLN A 167 -14.85 -11.69 4.39
C GLN A 167 -13.72 -10.90 3.77
N ASN A 168 -12.85 -11.57 3.04
CA ASN A 168 -11.81 -10.90 2.25
C ASN A 168 -12.43 -10.19 1.04
N GLY A 169 -11.68 -9.23 0.51
CA GLY A 169 -11.98 -8.58 -0.76
C GLY A 169 -11.82 -9.54 -1.95
N GLN A 170 -11.88 -8.98 -3.11
CA GLN A 170 -11.70 -9.67 -4.37
C GLN A 170 -10.23 -9.70 -4.76
N TRP A 171 -9.81 -10.73 -5.49
CA TRP A 171 -8.52 -10.75 -6.16
C TRP A 171 -8.69 -10.60 -7.66
N THR A 172 -7.85 -9.79 -8.26
CA THR A 172 -7.58 -9.82 -9.69
C THR A 172 -6.23 -10.52 -9.88
N TYR A 173 -6.24 -11.68 -10.51
CA TYR A 173 -5.03 -12.46 -10.78
C TYR A 173 -4.74 -12.47 -12.27
N ARG A 174 -3.50 -12.18 -12.63
CA ARG A 174 -2.99 -12.19 -14.02
C ARG A 174 -1.78 -13.11 -14.10
N SER A 175 -1.86 -14.13 -14.94
CA SER A 175 -0.75 -15.08 -15.15
C SER A 175 0.28 -14.53 -16.13
N GLU A 176 1.43 -15.19 -16.21
CA GLU A 176 2.45 -14.92 -17.25
C GLU A 176 1.90 -15.01 -18.67
N ALA A 177 0.84 -15.79 -18.89
CA ALA A 177 0.17 -15.91 -20.18
C ALA A 177 -0.75 -14.74 -20.51
N ALA A 178 -1.00 -13.84 -19.56
CA ALA A 178 -1.73 -12.60 -19.80
C ALA A 178 -0.93 -11.64 -20.66
N THR A 179 -1.59 -10.61 -21.16
CA THR A 179 -0.93 -9.55 -21.94
C THR A 179 -0.07 -8.61 -21.09
N ASP A 180 -0.04 -8.79 -19.79
CA ASP A 180 0.79 -8.01 -18.88
C ASP A 180 2.27 -8.28 -19.09
N ALA A 181 3.04 -7.25 -19.36
CA ALA A 181 4.47 -7.35 -19.57
C ALA A 181 5.29 -7.46 -18.27
N ILE A 182 4.66 -7.33 -17.13
CA ILE A 182 5.31 -7.34 -15.82
C ILE A 182 5.32 -8.72 -15.14
N GLY A 183 4.77 -9.73 -15.79
CA GLY A 183 4.82 -11.12 -15.32
C GLY A 183 3.79 -11.46 -14.24
N ASP A 184 4.01 -12.59 -13.58
CA ASP A 184 3.12 -13.13 -12.57
C ASP A 184 2.94 -12.22 -11.35
N GLU A 185 1.77 -12.27 -10.80
CA GLU A 185 1.41 -11.59 -9.56
C GLU A 185 1.66 -12.47 -8.34
N GLU A 186 1.66 -11.83 -7.17
CA GLU A 186 1.55 -12.54 -5.92
C GLU A 186 0.23 -13.34 -5.90
N ARG A 187 0.32 -14.62 -5.63
CA ARG A 187 -0.87 -15.49 -5.64
C ARG A 187 -1.80 -15.18 -4.48
N PRO A 188 -3.12 -15.27 -4.68
CA PRO A 188 -4.11 -15.00 -3.66
C PRO A 188 -3.88 -15.79 -2.37
N TYR A 189 -3.90 -15.09 -1.25
CA TYR A 189 -3.87 -15.71 0.08
C TYR A 189 -4.71 -14.95 1.10
N THR A 190 -5.09 -15.67 2.14
CA THR A 190 -5.64 -15.10 3.36
C THR A 190 -5.10 -15.89 4.55
N THR A 191 -4.61 -15.18 5.56
CA THR A 191 -4.13 -15.76 6.81
C THR A 191 -4.93 -15.20 7.98
N LEU A 192 -5.40 -16.08 8.83
CA LEU A 192 -6.04 -15.76 10.10
C LEU A 192 -5.08 -16.13 11.22
N VAL A 193 -4.94 -15.27 12.22
CA VAL A 193 -4.20 -15.56 13.45
C VAL A 193 -5.14 -15.47 14.64
N PHE A 194 -5.07 -16.44 15.53
CA PHE A 194 -5.95 -16.56 16.69
C PHE A 194 -5.16 -16.30 17.98
N THR A 195 -5.80 -15.59 18.91
CA THR A 195 -5.23 -15.34 20.23
C THR A 195 -6.30 -15.26 21.30
N GLY A 196 -5.92 -15.40 22.55
CA GLY A 196 -6.72 -15.03 23.72
C GLY A 196 -6.40 -13.61 24.14
N ASP A 197 -6.43 -13.36 25.46
CA ASP A 197 -6.02 -12.09 26.08
C ASP A 197 -4.49 -11.93 25.93
N ALA A 198 -4.07 -11.34 24.82
CA ALA A 198 -2.66 -11.18 24.47
C ALA A 198 -2.02 -9.97 25.17
N ASN A 199 -2.81 -8.95 25.47
CA ASN A 199 -2.35 -7.73 26.13
C ASN A 199 -2.50 -7.75 27.66
N SER A 200 -3.01 -8.87 28.21
CA SER A 200 -3.20 -9.09 29.65
C SER A 200 -4.14 -8.05 30.30
N SER A 201 -5.13 -7.59 29.55
CA SER A 201 -6.12 -6.61 30.05
C SER A 201 -7.18 -7.24 30.98
N GLY A 202 -7.27 -8.56 31.00
CA GLY A 202 -8.25 -9.34 31.76
C GLY A 202 -9.52 -9.68 30.97
N GLY A 203 -9.55 -9.42 29.69
CA GLY A 203 -10.61 -9.76 28.74
C GLY A 203 -10.11 -9.83 27.32
N VAL A 204 -10.84 -10.47 26.43
CA VAL A 204 -10.48 -10.57 25.02
C VAL A 204 -11.20 -9.50 24.23
N ASP A 205 -10.43 -8.70 23.49
CA ASP A 205 -10.96 -7.62 22.67
C ASP A 205 -10.20 -7.46 21.34
N TRP A 206 -10.51 -6.40 20.60
CA TRP A 206 -9.88 -6.12 19.31
C TRP A 206 -8.38 -5.80 19.43
N GLN A 207 -7.91 -5.29 20.57
CA GLN A 207 -6.48 -4.96 20.76
C GLN A 207 -5.65 -6.24 20.79
N ASP A 208 -6.19 -7.33 21.32
CA ASP A 208 -5.54 -8.64 21.23
C ASP A 208 -5.41 -9.11 19.79
N ALA A 209 -6.46 -8.91 18.98
CA ALA A 209 -6.40 -9.19 17.55
C ALA A 209 -5.35 -8.34 16.84
N ALA A 210 -5.22 -7.06 17.20
CA ALA A 210 -4.23 -6.15 16.62
C ALA A 210 -2.80 -6.59 16.95
N VAL A 211 -2.53 -6.96 18.21
CA VAL A 211 -1.23 -7.50 18.62
C VAL A 211 -0.89 -8.77 17.86
N ALA A 212 -1.85 -9.66 17.68
CA ALA A 212 -1.64 -10.89 16.92
C ALA A 212 -1.49 -10.63 15.41
N TYR A 213 -2.24 -9.68 14.85
CA TYR A 213 -2.16 -9.28 13.45
C TYR A 213 -0.76 -8.81 13.05
N ALA A 214 -0.08 -8.07 13.91
CA ALA A 214 1.29 -7.63 13.67
C ALA A 214 2.28 -8.79 13.44
N ASP A 215 1.98 -10.01 13.91
CA ASP A 215 2.83 -11.19 13.69
C ASP A 215 2.69 -11.79 12.29
N ILE A 216 1.58 -11.54 11.61
CA ILE A 216 1.27 -12.07 10.27
C ILE A 216 1.31 -11.01 9.16
N THR A 217 1.36 -9.73 9.52
CA THR A 217 1.46 -8.63 8.54
C THR A 217 2.82 -8.68 7.85
N PRO A 218 2.87 -8.63 6.51
CA PRO A 218 4.11 -8.51 5.78
C PRO A 218 4.88 -7.25 6.18
N GLU A 219 6.19 -7.36 6.30
CA GLU A 219 7.02 -6.20 6.58
C GLU A 219 7.14 -5.32 5.33
N ILE A 220 6.81 -4.04 5.48
CA ILE A 220 6.92 -3.07 4.40
C ILE A 220 8.40 -2.73 4.18
N THR A 221 8.82 -2.64 2.91
CA THR A 221 10.20 -2.30 2.54
C THR A 221 10.65 -1.00 3.21
N GLY A 222 11.69 -1.08 4.05
CA GLY A 222 12.23 0.06 4.81
C GLY A 222 11.60 0.28 6.19
N ALA A 223 10.60 -0.49 6.60
CA ALA A 223 9.90 -0.33 7.88
C ALA A 223 10.85 -0.37 9.08
N ALA A 224 11.80 -1.30 9.09
CA ALA A 224 12.76 -1.47 10.18
C ALA A 224 13.56 -0.19 10.48
N ASP A 225 13.82 0.62 9.47
CA ASP A 225 14.62 1.84 9.57
C ASP A 225 13.78 3.12 9.64
N ASN A 226 12.46 3.03 9.43
CA ASN A 226 11.59 4.20 9.28
C ASN A 226 11.64 5.17 10.47
N HIS A 227 11.77 4.65 11.68
CA HIS A 227 11.89 5.44 12.91
C HIS A 227 13.15 6.32 12.99
N LYS A 228 14.15 6.06 12.15
CA LYS A 228 15.41 6.85 12.11
C LYS A 228 15.26 8.16 11.37
N TRP A 229 14.29 8.27 10.46
CA TRP A 229 14.12 9.39 9.54
C TRP A 229 13.14 10.43 10.11
N VAL A 230 13.63 11.25 11.03
CA VAL A 230 12.78 12.18 11.79
C VAL A 230 12.72 13.60 11.22
N VAL A 231 13.67 13.97 10.35
CA VAL A 231 13.68 15.27 9.67
C VAL A 231 13.32 15.08 8.21
N THR A 232 12.12 15.49 7.81
CA THR A 232 11.70 15.45 6.40
C THR A 232 11.80 16.85 5.79
N HIS A 233 12.48 16.97 4.65
CA HIS A 233 12.54 18.22 3.90
C HIS A 233 12.49 17.99 2.39
N ILE A 234 11.98 19.00 1.67
CA ILE A 234 11.62 18.91 0.27
C ILE A 234 12.30 20.07 -0.48
N PRO A 235 13.54 19.89 -0.95
CA PRO A 235 14.10 20.80 -1.93
C PRO A 235 13.26 20.80 -3.20
N PHE A 236 12.77 21.97 -3.59
CA PHE A 236 11.75 22.09 -4.62
C PHE A 236 12.17 23.03 -5.75
N ASP A 237 12.35 22.46 -6.95
CA ASP A 237 12.55 23.18 -8.20
C ASP A 237 11.28 23.11 -9.06
N PHE A 238 10.59 24.24 -9.18
CA PHE A 238 9.34 24.36 -9.91
C PHE A 238 9.57 24.91 -11.33
N GLY A 239 9.05 24.20 -12.32
CA GLY A 239 9.22 24.57 -13.73
C GLY A 239 10.71 24.68 -14.07
N SER A 240 11.08 25.71 -14.82
CA SER A 240 12.45 25.97 -15.19
C SER A 240 13.27 26.79 -14.16
N ALA A 241 12.67 27.07 -12.99
CA ALA A 241 13.36 27.78 -11.91
C ALA A 241 14.17 26.79 -11.08
N THR A 242 15.49 26.89 -11.12
CA THR A 242 16.40 26.06 -10.34
C THR A 242 16.84 26.81 -9.10
N THR A 243 16.08 26.62 -8.02
CA THR A 243 16.35 27.25 -6.71
C THR A 243 17.18 26.33 -5.80
N HIS A 244 17.17 25.02 -6.08
CA HIS A 244 17.87 24.00 -5.31
C HIS A 244 18.71 23.10 -6.22
N PRO A 245 19.84 23.61 -6.79
CA PRO A 245 20.76 22.74 -7.51
C PRO A 245 21.22 21.57 -6.66
N PHE A 246 21.48 20.41 -7.26
CA PHE A 246 21.77 19.17 -6.52
C PHE A 246 22.94 19.30 -5.55
N LEU A 247 24.00 20.04 -5.90
CA LEU A 247 25.12 20.26 -5.00
C LEU A 247 24.77 21.19 -3.82
N GLN A 248 23.84 22.13 -4.02
CA GLN A 248 23.33 22.93 -2.91
C GLN A 248 22.50 22.06 -1.94
N ILE A 249 21.69 21.14 -2.47
CA ILE A 249 20.96 20.17 -1.61
C ILE A 249 21.94 19.37 -0.75
N ALA A 250 23.08 18.95 -1.31
CA ALA A 250 24.12 18.25 -0.56
C ALA A 250 24.68 19.09 0.60
N ASP A 251 24.89 20.39 0.38
CA ASP A 251 25.35 21.31 1.43
C ASP A 251 24.27 21.55 2.49
N ASP A 252 23.01 21.70 2.08
CA ASP A 252 21.89 21.91 3.00
C ASP A 252 21.67 20.69 3.90
N VAL A 253 21.76 19.49 3.35
CA VAL A 253 21.69 18.24 4.14
C VAL A 253 22.80 18.16 5.18
N LYS A 254 24.03 18.55 4.82
CA LYS A 254 25.14 18.62 5.77
C LYS A 254 24.91 19.66 6.87
N ARG A 255 24.37 20.84 6.50
CA ARG A 255 24.02 21.89 7.48
C ARG A 255 22.93 21.43 8.44
N VAL A 256 21.87 20.75 7.93
CA VAL A 256 20.82 20.18 8.77
C VAL A 256 21.40 19.15 9.73
N SER A 257 22.27 18.26 9.25
CA SER A 257 22.95 17.27 10.10
C SER A 257 23.73 17.95 11.24
N LEU A 258 24.51 18.99 10.91
CA LEU A 258 25.26 19.74 11.92
C LEU A 258 24.35 20.49 12.92
N ALA A 259 23.23 21.04 12.45
CA ALA A 259 22.29 21.78 13.28
C ALA A 259 21.44 20.89 14.20
N THR A 260 21.34 19.59 13.89
CA THR A 260 20.49 18.62 14.60
C THR A 260 21.29 17.52 15.30
N ASP A 261 22.62 17.69 15.42
CA ASP A 261 23.51 16.64 15.96
C ASP A 261 23.36 15.28 15.26
N GLY A 262 23.10 15.30 13.94
CA GLY A 262 23.06 14.13 13.10
C GLY A 262 21.74 13.37 13.10
N LEU A 263 20.62 14.00 13.43
CA LEU A 263 19.30 13.38 13.26
C LEU A 263 19.10 12.89 11.82
N GLY A 264 18.43 11.75 11.70
CA GLY A 264 18.15 11.12 10.40
C GLY A 264 17.23 11.97 9.54
N GLN A 265 17.61 12.14 8.27
CA GLN A 265 16.91 12.99 7.31
C GLN A 265 16.28 12.16 6.20
N ARG A 266 15.03 12.49 5.85
CA ARG A 266 14.36 12.03 4.63
C ARG A 266 14.22 13.20 3.68
N VAL A 267 14.91 13.14 2.55
CA VAL A 267 15.01 14.24 1.59
C VAL A 267 14.26 13.87 0.32
N MET A 268 13.19 14.59 0.00
CA MET A 268 12.43 14.41 -1.24
C MET A 268 12.87 15.47 -2.25
N VAL A 269 13.62 15.08 -3.28
CA VAL A 269 14.03 15.98 -4.35
C VAL A 269 12.88 16.16 -5.34
N LYS A 270 12.17 17.27 -5.21
CA LYS A 270 11.03 17.60 -6.06
C LYS A 270 11.50 18.47 -7.24
N GLY A 271 11.26 18.02 -8.45
CA GLY A 271 11.74 18.69 -9.67
C GLY A 271 13.11 18.17 -10.16
N TYR A 272 13.44 16.93 -9.84
CA TYR A 272 14.73 16.32 -10.20
C TYR A 272 14.86 15.97 -11.69
N ALA A 273 13.74 15.85 -12.40
CA ALA A 273 13.68 15.43 -13.81
C ALA A 273 13.27 16.57 -14.74
N SER A 274 13.63 16.47 -16.01
CA SER A 274 13.34 17.42 -17.08
C SER A 274 13.75 18.85 -16.72
N GLU A 275 12.82 19.79 -16.70
CA GLU A 275 13.05 21.21 -16.33
C GLU A 275 12.58 21.54 -14.91
N GLY A 276 12.25 20.53 -14.11
CA GLY A 276 11.73 20.71 -12.75
C GLY A 276 10.33 20.11 -12.58
N HIS A 277 9.73 20.40 -11.43
CA HIS A 277 8.41 19.91 -11.10
C HIS A 277 7.37 20.39 -12.13
N ASP A 278 6.41 19.53 -12.45
CA ASP A 278 5.37 19.70 -13.46
C ASP A 278 5.94 19.92 -14.89
N SER A 279 7.11 19.34 -15.16
CA SER A 279 7.68 19.28 -16.50
C SER A 279 8.21 17.86 -16.74
N GLY A 280 7.95 17.30 -17.91
CA GLY A 280 8.44 15.98 -18.30
C GLY A 280 7.94 14.83 -17.43
N HIS A 281 6.76 14.96 -16.83
CA HIS A 281 6.14 13.84 -16.11
C HIS A 281 6.06 12.62 -16.98
N MET A 282 6.33 11.48 -16.40
CA MET A 282 6.56 10.11 -16.84
C MET A 282 8.01 9.81 -17.23
N ASP A 283 8.91 10.79 -17.31
CA ASP A 283 10.35 10.50 -17.41
C ASP A 283 10.91 10.37 -16.00
N TYR A 284 11.08 9.15 -15.50
CA TYR A 284 11.63 8.92 -14.17
C TYR A 284 13.15 8.80 -14.19
N GLY A 285 13.72 8.08 -15.16
CA GLY A 285 15.15 8.04 -15.46
C GLY A 285 15.44 8.70 -16.82
N GLY A 286 16.72 8.78 -17.18
CA GLY A 286 17.16 9.23 -18.51
C GLY A 286 16.94 10.72 -18.83
N ASN A 287 16.30 11.48 -17.97
CA ASN A 287 15.99 12.90 -18.17
C ASN A 287 16.18 13.72 -16.88
N ILE A 288 17.36 13.59 -16.27
CA ILE A 288 17.71 14.34 -15.04
C ILE A 288 17.86 15.83 -15.35
N ASN A 289 17.31 16.68 -14.50
CA ASN A 289 17.27 18.12 -14.66
C ASN A 289 18.70 18.72 -14.82
N THR A 290 19.03 19.10 -16.05
CA THR A 290 20.36 19.63 -16.40
C THR A 290 20.62 21.00 -15.79
N ARG A 291 19.59 21.79 -15.52
CA ARG A 291 19.70 23.08 -14.84
C ARG A 291 20.06 22.93 -13.37
N ALA A 292 19.60 21.85 -12.74
CA ALA A 292 19.94 21.52 -11.36
C ALA A 292 21.32 20.84 -11.22
N GLY A 293 22.00 20.56 -12.33
CA GLY A 293 23.33 19.94 -12.37
C GLY A 293 23.40 18.64 -13.15
N GLY A 294 22.27 18.13 -13.63
CA GLY A 294 22.18 16.91 -14.43
C GLY A 294 22.56 15.64 -13.66
N GLU A 295 22.74 14.56 -14.38
CA GLU A 295 23.01 13.24 -13.82
C GLU A 295 24.28 13.20 -12.96
N ALA A 296 25.33 13.92 -13.37
CA ALA A 296 26.62 13.92 -12.66
C ALA A 296 26.49 14.51 -11.26
N ASP A 297 25.84 15.67 -11.13
CA ASP A 297 25.67 16.33 -9.84
C ASP A 297 24.61 15.60 -8.99
N PHE A 298 23.60 14.99 -9.62
CA PHE A 298 22.63 14.17 -8.91
C PHE A 298 23.31 12.95 -8.28
N GLY A 299 24.19 12.26 -9.02
CA GLY A 299 25.01 11.18 -8.45
C GLY A 299 25.97 11.67 -7.35
N THR A 300 26.54 12.88 -7.52
CA THR A 300 27.42 13.49 -6.53
C THR A 300 26.69 13.84 -5.24
N LEU A 301 25.43 14.30 -5.31
CA LEU A 301 24.57 14.52 -4.16
C LEU A 301 24.55 13.29 -3.24
N PHE A 302 24.28 12.12 -3.80
CA PHE A 302 24.22 10.89 -3.01
C PHE A 302 25.60 10.46 -2.50
N ALA A 303 26.60 10.47 -3.38
CA ALA A 303 27.94 10.01 -3.04
C ALA A 303 28.61 10.87 -1.96
N SER A 304 28.43 12.22 -2.01
CA SER A 304 29.06 13.14 -1.08
C SER A 304 28.38 13.24 0.28
N THR A 305 27.20 12.63 0.43
CA THR A 305 26.40 12.65 1.66
C THR A 305 26.13 11.24 2.22
N LYS A 306 26.84 10.23 1.73
CA LYS A 306 26.66 8.83 2.20
C LYS A 306 26.94 8.63 3.69
N ASP A 307 27.82 9.46 4.25
CA ASP A 307 28.21 9.41 5.66
C ASP A 307 27.40 10.39 6.53
N VAL A 308 26.47 11.11 5.92
CA VAL A 308 25.47 11.93 6.61
C VAL A 308 24.23 11.08 6.77
N ASN A 309 23.64 11.08 7.96
CA ASN A 309 22.45 10.28 8.24
C ASN A 309 21.23 10.81 7.45
N ALA A 310 21.20 10.51 6.14
CA ALA A 310 20.18 10.99 5.20
C ALA A 310 19.87 9.94 4.14
N ILE A 311 18.58 9.79 3.84
CA ILE A 311 18.09 9.06 2.66
C ILE A 311 17.42 10.03 1.69
N TYR A 312 17.54 9.71 0.42
CA TYR A 312 16.98 10.50 -0.67
C TYR A 312 15.90 9.75 -1.41
N GLY A 313 14.93 10.51 -1.83
CA GLY A 313 13.88 10.09 -2.73
C GLY A 313 13.53 11.16 -3.73
N VAL A 314 12.69 10.80 -4.67
CA VAL A 314 12.17 11.69 -5.69
C VAL A 314 10.65 11.73 -5.65
N HIS A 315 10.12 12.87 -6.02
CA HIS A 315 8.71 13.07 -6.25
C HIS A 315 8.37 12.73 -7.70
N VAL A 316 7.41 11.86 -7.90
CA VAL A 316 6.91 11.47 -9.23
C VAL A 316 5.40 11.56 -9.29
N ASN A 317 4.89 11.86 -10.48
CA ASN A 317 3.48 11.78 -10.82
C ASN A 317 3.31 10.69 -11.89
N THR A 318 2.34 9.81 -11.73
CA THR A 318 2.06 8.72 -12.66
C THR A 318 0.68 8.86 -13.33
N THR A 319 -0.02 9.96 -13.06
CA THR A 319 -1.40 10.18 -13.51
C THR A 319 -1.47 10.91 -14.84
N GLU A 320 -0.54 11.83 -15.07
CA GLU A 320 -0.56 12.67 -16.26
C GLU A 320 0.83 12.92 -16.82
N ALA A 321 0.91 13.19 -18.09
CA ALA A 321 2.15 13.47 -18.79
C ALA A 321 2.06 14.79 -19.58
N TYR A 322 3.18 15.46 -19.62
CA TYR A 322 3.37 16.67 -20.42
C TYR A 322 4.03 16.33 -21.77
N PRO A 323 3.73 17.09 -22.83
CA PRO A 323 4.34 16.87 -24.15
C PRO A 323 5.87 16.94 -24.20
N GLU A 324 6.48 17.58 -23.21
CA GLU A 324 7.93 17.70 -23.04
C GLU A 324 8.59 16.40 -22.59
N ALA A 325 7.82 15.43 -22.08
CA ALA A 325 8.37 14.13 -21.70
C ALA A 325 8.88 13.34 -22.92
N ASN A 326 10.06 12.76 -22.81
CA ASN A 326 10.61 11.88 -23.84
C ASN A 326 9.69 10.67 -24.10
N SER A 327 9.06 10.15 -23.03
CA SER A 327 8.13 9.03 -23.07
C SER A 327 6.74 9.37 -23.62
N PHE A 328 6.40 10.64 -23.80
CA PHE A 328 5.05 11.09 -24.11
C PHE A 328 4.36 10.32 -25.24
N ARG A 329 5.07 10.09 -26.35
CA ARG A 329 4.50 9.43 -27.53
C ARG A 329 4.20 7.94 -27.36
N SER A 330 4.77 7.31 -26.34
CA SER A 330 4.60 5.88 -26.05
C SER A 330 3.58 5.60 -24.96
N LEU A 331 3.02 6.63 -24.33
CA LEU A 331 2.09 6.48 -23.23
C LEU A 331 0.66 6.15 -23.69
N PRO A 332 -0.04 5.27 -22.99
CA PRO A 332 -1.46 5.03 -23.22
C PRO A 332 -2.29 6.15 -22.58
N PHE A 333 -2.86 7.02 -23.37
CA PHE A 333 -3.67 8.13 -22.89
C PHE A 333 -5.16 7.76 -22.80
N THR A 334 -5.86 8.32 -21.82
CA THR A 334 -7.32 8.19 -21.68
C THR A 334 -8.08 9.10 -22.65
N GLY A 335 -7.40 10.08 -23.27
CA GLY A 335 -8.01 11.16 -24.03
C GLY A 335 -8.43 12.39 -23.20
N GLY A 336 -8.33 12.29 -21.87
CA GLY A 336 -8.62 13.41 -20.96
C GLY A 336 -7.45 14.38 -20.82
N ARG A 337 -7.77 15.64 -20.54
CA ARG A 337 -6.80 16.68 -20.19
C ARG A 337 -6.64 16.75 -18.69
N GLY A 338 -5.38 16.81 -18.23
CA GLY A 338 -5.01 17.03 -16.84
C GLY A 338 -4.72 18.48 -16.51
N TRP A 339 -3.75 18.71 -15.65
CA TRP A 339 -3.35 20.05 -15.20
C TRP A 339 -2.87 20.94 -16.34
N ASN A 340 -3.02 22.23 -16.17
CA ASN A 340 -2.59 23.25 -17.12
C ASN A 340 -1.81 24.32 -16.37
N TRP A 341 -0.62 23.97 -15.90
CA TRP A 341 0.25 24.88 -15.16
C TRP A 341 1.22 25.64 -16.08
N LEU A 342 2.19 24.92 -16.65
CA LEU A 342 3.20 25.45 -17.57
C LEU A 342 2.83 25.11 -19.00
N ASN A 343 2.29 23.91 -19.22
CA ASN A 343 1.75 23.39 -20.45
C ASN A 343 0.53 22.53 -20.15
N GLN A 344 -0.21 22.10 -21.17
CA GLN A 344 -1.33 21.18 -21.01
C GLN A 344 -0.83 19.76 -20.86
N SER A 345 -1.14 19.13 -19.71
CA SER A 345 -0.93 17.71 -19.52
C SER A 345 -2.12 16.88 -20.03
N TYR A 346 -1.89 15.56 -20.13
CA TYR A 346 -2.90 14.60 -20.56
C TYR A 346 -2.89 13.39 -19.62
N TYR A 347 -4.07 12.92 -19.24
CA TYR A 347 -4.21 11.78 -18.36
C TYR A 347 -3.75 10.49 -18.99
N VAL A 348 -2.88 9.79 -18.31
CA VAL A 348 -2.40 8.45 -18.67
C VAL A 348 -3.40 7.42 -18.17
N ASN A 349 -3.67 6.40 -18.97
CA ASN A 349 -4.34 5.20 -18.52
C ASN A 349 -3.37 4.38 -17.67
N GLN A 350 -3.39 4.61 -16.36
CA GLN A 350 -2.44 4.01 -15.41
C GLN A 350 -2.49 2.48 -15.41
N ARG A 351 -3.68 1.90 -15.63
CA ARG A 351 -3.85 0.45 -15.70
C ARG A 351 -3.14 -0.15 -16.91
N ASP A 352 -3.34 0.45 -18.08
CA ASP A 352 -2.70 -0.01 -19.31
C ASP A 352 -1.18 0.24 -19.29
N ASP A 353 -0.75 1.38 -18.75
CA ASP A 353 0.67 1.72 -18.59
C ASP A 353 1.40 0.77 -17.65
N LEU A 354 0.71 0.34 -16.59
CA LEU A 354 1.23 -0.68 -15.68
C LEU A 354 1.24 -2.05 -16.34
N GLY A 355 0.11 -2.50 -16.91
CA GLY A 355 -0.05 -3.82 -17.49
C GLY A 355 0.86 -4.08 -18.72
N ASN A 356 1.15 -3.05 -19.52
CA ASN A 356 2.10 -3.16 -20.63
C ASN A 356 3.57 -3.01 -20.20
N GLY A 357 3.85 -2.84 -18.91
CA GLY A 357 5.18 -2.69 -18.33
C GLY A 357 5.79 -1.29 -18.46
N GLY A 358 5.09 -0.33 -19.05
CA GLY A 358 5.63 1.01 -19.30
C GLY A 358 6.06 1.72 -18.02
N ALA A 359 5.17 1.78 -17.01
CA ALA A 359 5.47 2.38 -15.71
C ALA A 359 6.65 1.67 -15.01
N VAL A 360 6.62 0.34 -14.95
CA VAL A 360 7.66 -0.47 -14.31
C VAL A 360 9.02 -0.25 -14.98
N ASN A 361 9.06 -0.24 -16.31
CA ASN A 361 10.28 -0.04 -17.08
C ASN A 361 10.91 1.35 -16.81
N ARG A 362 10.10 2.41 -16.72
CA ARG A 362 10.61 3.75 -16.41
C ARG A 362 11.18 3.86 -15.00
N PHE A 363 10.54 3.22 -14.00
CA PHE A 363 11.11 3.14 -12.66
C PHE A 363 12.38 2.29 -12.61
N GLN A 364 12.43 1.21 -13.38
CA GLN A 364 13.63 0.38 -13.49
C GLN A 364 14.78 1.13 -14.18
N GLU A 365 14.49 1.99 -15.16
CA GLU A 365 15.49 2.87 -15.77
C GLU A 365 16.15 3.78 -14.75
N LEU A 366 15.34 4.46 -13.90
CA LEU A 366 15.86 5.28 -12.80
C LEU A 366 16.73 4.45 -11.84
N ARG A 367 16.28 3.25 -11.46
CA ARG A 367 17.04 2.37 -10.57
C ARG A 367 18.34 1.88 -11.22
N ASN A 368 18.35 1.61 -12.50
CA ASN A 368 19.55 1.20 -13.23
C ASN A 368 20.56 2.35 -13.35
N GLN A 369 20.08 3.57 -13.56
CA GLN A 369 20.90 4.78 -13.63
C GLN A 369 21.54 5.09 -12.27
N PHE A 370 20.80 4.88 -11.18
CA PHE A 370 21.26 5.10 -9.80
C PHE A 370 21.08 3.84 -8.94
N PRO A 371 21.93 2.81 -9.13
CA PRO A 371 21.77 1.54 -8.43
C PRO A 371 22.10 1.63 -6.95
N LEU A 372 21.35 0.89 -6.12
CA LEU A 372 21.54 0.82 -4.67
C LEU A 372 22.96 0.39 -4.26
N SER A 373 23.62 -0.45 -5.06
CA SER A 373 25.02 -0.86 -4.82
C SER A 373 26.01 0.30 -4.83
N LYS A 374 25.70 1.37 -5.56
CA LYS A 374 26.52 2.57 -5.65
C LYS A 374 25.97 3.71 -4.79
N TYR A 375 24.66 3.81 -4.70
CA TYR A 375 23.94 4.89 -4.02
C TYR A 375 22.95 4.33 -3.00
N PRO A 376 23.40 3.72 -1.88
CA PRO A 376 22.53 3.04 -0.93
C PRO A 376 21.58 3.98 -0.18
N ASN A 377 21.85 5.28 -0.20
CA ASN A 377 21.02 6.33 0.38
C ASN A 377 19.96 6.89 -0.60
N PHE A 378 19.98 6.54 -1.89
CA PHE A 378 18.93 6.90 -2.85
C PHE A 378 17.94 5.75 -2.99
N ARG A 379 16.93 5.71 -2.14
CA ARG A 379 16.09 4.53 -1.99
C ARG A 379 14.61 4.78 -1.82
N TRP A 380 14.14 6.03 -1.91
CA TRP A 380 12.74 6.38 -1.65
C TRP A 380 12.09 6.99 -2.89
N ILE A 381 10.81 6.64 -3.11
CA ILE A 381 9.95 7.26 -4.13
C ILE A 381 8.66 7.74 -3.47
N TYR A 382 8.32 9.00 -3.72
CA TYR A 382 7.03 9.55 -3.38
C TYR A 382 6.17 9.67 -4.65
N ILE A 383 4.99 9.03 -4.60
CA ILE A 383 4.03 9.05 -5.69
C ILE A 383 2.92 10.05 -5.37
N ASP A 384 2.87 11.10 -6.17
CA ASP A 384 1.86 12.15 -6.11
C ASP A 384 0.68 11.83 -7.03
N VAL A 385 -0.53 12.26 -6.65
CA VAL A 385 -1.74 12.22 -7.49
C VAL A 385 -1.95 10.87 -8.19
N TYR A 386 -2.04 9.79 -7.43
CA TYR A 386 -2.34 8.47 -8.00
C TYR A 386 -3.84 8.18 -7.95
N TYR A 387 -4.53 8.20 -9.09
CA TYR A 387 -5.97 7.96 -9.15
C TYR A 387 -6.35 6.48 -9.19
N GLY A 388 -5.43 5.61 -9.60
CA GLY A 388 -5.64 4.17 -9.56
C GLY A 388 -5.85 3.65 -8.14
N SER A 389 -6.71 2.64 -7.99
CA SER A 389 -7.00 1.97 -6.72
C SER A 389 -6.99 0.46 -6.91
N GLY A 390 -7.09 -0.27 -5.82
CA GLY A 390 -7.15 -1.72 -5.87
C GLY A 390 -5.92 -2.34 -6.50
N TRP A 391 -6.13 -3.20 -7.49
CA TRP A 391 -5.07 -3.94 -8.17
C TRP A 391 -3.94 -3.05 -8.68
N GLN A 392 -4.24 -1.92 -9.32
CA GLN A 392 -3.20 -1.07 -9.93
C GLN A 392 -2.26 -0.50 -8.88
N ALA A 393 -2.79 0.02 -7.78
CA ALA A 393 -1.97 0.61 -6.72
C ALA A 393 -1.13 -0.46 -6.01
N ASP A 394 -1.75 -1.59 -5.66
CA ASP A 394 -1.07 -2.71 -5.01
C ASP A 394 0.05 -3.28 -5.90
N ARG A 395 -0.25 -3.50 -7.19
CA ARG A 395 0.73 -4.02 -8.14
C ARG A 395 1.91 -3.07 -8.35
N LEU A 396 1.67 -1.77 -8.54
CA LEU A 396 2.74 -0.80 -8.68
C LEU A 396 3.61 -0.73 -7.43
N GLY A 397 3.00 -0.67 -6.24
CA GLY A 397 3.72 -0.67 -4.97
C GLY A 397 4.61 -1.90 -4.80
N ASN A 398 4.08 -3.08 -5.14
CA ASN A 398 4.83 -4.33 -5.12
C ASN A 398 6.04 -4.32 -6.07
N GLU A 399 5.87 -3.85 -7.31
CA GLU A 399 6.97 -3.76 -8.27
C GLU A 399 8.04 -2.75 -7.81
N LEU A 400 7.65 -1.62 -7.23
CA LEU A 400 8.59 -0.67 -6.65
C LEU A 400 9.38 -1.28 -5.49
N ASN A 401 8.71 -1.98 -4.57
CA ASN A 401 9.39 -2.66 -3.46
C ASN A 401 10.36 -3.74 -3.95
N LYS A 402 10.02 -4.52 -5.00
CA LYS A 402 10.93 -5.48 -5.64
C LYS A 402 12.20 -4.83 -6.20
N MET A 403 12.11 -3.59 -6.67
CA MET A 403 13.26 -2.79 -7.11
C MET A 403 14.07 -2.19 -5.95
N GLY A 404 13.64 -2.41 -4.70
CA GLY A 404 14.25 -1.85 -3.49
C GLY A 404 13.87 -0.40 -3.22
N TRP A 405 12.75 0.08 -3.79
CA TRP A 405 12.22 1.38 -3.44
C TRP A 405 11.34 1.29 -2.18
N GLU A 406 11.60 2.18 -1.24
CA GLU A 406 10.66 2.56 -0.21
C GLU A 406 9.61 3.47 -0.84
N VAL A 407 8.34 3.28 -0.52
CA VAL A 407 7.24 4.01 -1.15
C VAL A 407 6.65 5.02 -0.17
N GLY A 408 6.45 6.24 -0.63
CA GLY A 408 5.59 7.23 -0.04
C GLY A 408 4.47 7.59 -1.01
N SER A 409 3.35 8.07 -0.51
CA SER A 409 2.18 8.42 -1.32
C SER A 409 1.51 9.69 -0.84
N GLU A 410 0.79 10.36 -1.72
CA GLU A 410 -0.06 11.47 -1.34
C GLU A 410 -1.23 10.97 -0.48
N TRP A 411 -1.91 9.92 -0.92
CA TRP A 411 -3.08 9.37 -0.23
C TRP A 411 -2.76 8.05 0.45
N ALA A 412 -3.03 7.95 1.74
CA ALA A 412 -2.72 6.80 2.57
C ALA A 412 -3.37 5.49 2.08
N ASP A 413 -4.54 5.58 1.46
CA ASP A 413 -5.33 4.45 1.02
C ASP A 413 -4.88 3.81 -0.31
N ARG A 414 -3.94 4.42 -1.05
CA ARG A 414 -3.57 3.93 -2.38
C ARG A 414 -2.52 2.83 -2.35
N PHE A 415 -1.51 2.99 -1.52
CA PHE A 415 -0.37 2.08 -1.43
C PHE A 415 -0.25 1.47 -0.03
N GLU A 416 -1.36 1.20 0.64
CA GLU A 416 -1.44 0.80 2.04
C GLU A 416 -0.46 -0.30 2.43
N ARG A 417 -0.36 -1.37 1.61
CA ARG A 417 0.53 -2.51 1.88
C ARG A 417 2.00 -2.23 1.60
N HIS A 418 2.35 -1.10 1.00
CA HIS A 418 3.68 -0.83 0.46
C HIS A 418 4.27 0.51 0.90
N SER A 419 3.44 1.43 1.40
CA SER A 419 3.84 2.80 1.73
C SER A 419 4.25 2.93 3.18
N LEU A 420 5.41 3.57 3.40
CA LEU A 420 5.92 3.93 4.72
C LEU A 420 5.52 5.34 5.16
N TRP A 421 5.05 6.15 4.24
CA TRP A 421 4.76 7.54 4.49
C TRP A 421 3.64 8.03 3.60
N SER A 422 2.69 8.76 4.17
CA SER A 422 1.62 9.41 3.44
C SER A 422 1.57 10.89 3.74
N HIS A 423 1.56 11.70 2.68
CA HIS A 423 1.48 13.15 2.76
C HIS A 423 0.21 13.59 3.50
N TRP A 424 -0.93 13.07 3.11
CA TRP A 424 -2.21 13.46 3.71
C TRP A 424 -2.34 13.09 5.19
N SER A 425 -1.68 12.04 5.63
CA SER A 425 -1.65 11.67 7.03
C SER A 425 -0.80 12.62 7.89
N ASN A 426 0.18 13.27 7.27
CA ASN A 426 1.09 14.21 7.95
C ASN A 426 0.67 15.67 7.79
N ASP A 427 -0.12 15.99 6.77
CA ASP A 427 -0.52 17.35 6.48
C ASP A 427 -1.74 17.74 7.31
N GLU A 428 -1.59 18.79 8.12
CA GLU A 428 -2.66 19.29 8.97
C GLU A 428 -3.88 19.75 8.18
N HIS A 429 -3.65 20.28 6.99
CA HIS A 429 -4.69 20.82 6.14
C HIS A 429 -5.53 19.71 5.50
N TYR A 430 -4.91 18.66 5.02
CA TYR A 430 -5.57 17.54 4.36
C TYR A 430 -5.98 16.42 5.31
N GLY A 431 -5.18 16.15 6.33
CA GLY A 431 -5.43 15.10 7.32
C GLY A 431 -6.48 15.46 8.36
N GLY A 432 -6.88 16.72 8.44
CA GLY A 432 -7.80 17.20 9.46
C GLY A 432 -7.18 17.32 10.87
N ALA A 433 -7.95 17.93 11.78
CA ALA A 433 -7.47 18.21 13.13
C ALA A 433 -7.24 16.95 13.98
N THR A 434 -7.88 15.84 13.64
CA THR A 434 -7.87 14.59 14.42
C THR A 434 -6.78 13.61 13.99
N ASN A 435 -6.15 13.81 12.83
CA ASN A 435 -5.24 12.82 12.23
C ASN A 435 -3.80 13.28 12.08
N LYS A 436 -3.46 14.39 12.67
CA LYS A 436 -2.12 14.97 12.54
C LYS A 436 -1.05 13.99 12.95
N GLY A 437 -0.19 13.65 12.00
CA GLY A 437 0.96 12.80 12.25
C GLY A 437 0.65 11.35 12.59
N LEU A 438 -0.59 10.93 12.53
CA LEU A 438 -0.97 9.53 12.67
C LEU A 438 -0.81 8.83 11.34
N ASN A 439 0.40 8.53 11.03
CA ASN A 439 0.74 7.75 9.87
C ASN A 439 0.90 6.30 10.28
N SER A 440 0.20 5.45 9.60
CA SER A 440 0.26 4.01 9.83
C SER A 440 1.63 3.45 9.46
#